data_83db1364d1fec182f580ef6870841832
#
_entry.id   83db1364d1fec182f580ef6870841832
#
_cell.length_a   1.000
_cell.length_b   1.000
_cell.length_c   1.000
_cell.angle_alpha   90.00
_cell.angle_beta   90.00
_cell.angle_gamma   90.00
#
_symmetry.space_group_name_H-M   'P 1'
#
loop_
_entity.id
_entity.type
_entity.pdbx_description
1 polymer ?
#
loop_
_entity_poly.entity_id
_entity_poly.type
_entity_poly.pdbx_seq_one_letter_code
_entity_poly.pdbx_strand_id
1 'polypeptide(L)'
;MFVGREHTYWRYFELLPIQNKTNIVSINAGMTPLVKADKLGEKLGLKKLYIKNDSVNPTFSFKDRPAGIAVSKAKEFGLSAVGCASTGNLASATAAHAAKGGFPCYVFAPSDIEHAKIAQALAYGSKFIAVDGTYDDANRIAAQIGDSKGIGIVNINMRSYYVEGSKTLAYEVAEQLDWKVPDQLIVPVGSGAMLKIGRAHV
;
A
#
# COMPACT_ATOMS: atom_id res chain seq x y z
N MET A 1 24.58 -3.55 4.02
CA MET A 1 24.09 -3.64 2.62
C MET A 1 23.23 -2.43 2.23
N PHE A 2 22.38 -1.86 3.10
CA PHE A 2 21.48 -0.72 2.78
C PHE A 2 21.91 0.61 3.42
N VAL A 3 23.12 0.69 3.97
CA VAL A 3 23.67 1.93 4.56
C VAL A 3 23.81 3.01 3.48
N GLY A 4 23.39 4.25 3.80
CA GLY A 4 23.42 5.38 2.86
C GLY A 4 22.28 5.43 1.83
N ARG A 5 21.35 4.49 1.84
CA ARG A 5 20.15 4.54 0.97
C ARG A 5 19.05 5.42 1.57
N GLU A 6 18.12 5.84 0.74
CA GLU A 6 16.95 6.63 1.14
C GLU A 6 16.20 6.00 2.33
N HIS A 7 15.64 6.85 3.18
CA HIS A 7 14.84 6.41 4.33
C HIS A 7 13.37 6.17 3.94
N THR A 8 13.18 5.31 2.93
CA THR A 8 11.88 4.87 2.41
C THR A 8 11.92 3.38 2.13
N TYR A 9 10.77 2.73 1.84
CA TYR A 9 10.79 1.32 1.43
C TYR A 9 11.48 1.11 0.07
N TRP A 10 11.71 2.14 -0.73
CA TRP A 10 12.46 2.05 -1.98
C TRP A 10 13.93 1.70 -1.80
N ARG A 11 14.44 1.76 -0.57
CA ARG A 11 15.79 1.27 -0.23
C ARG A 11 16.01 -0.20 -0.57
N TYR A 12 14.92 -0.97 -0.71
CA TYR A 12 14.90 -2.38 -1.09
C TYR A 12 14.61 -2.60 -2.57
N PHE A 13 14.93 -1.65 -3.42
CA PHE A 13 14.57 -1.64 -4.85
C PHE A 13 14.84 -2.96 -5.55
N GLU A 14 15.97 -3.60 -5.30
CA GLU A 14 16.39 -4.85 -5.95
C GLU A 14 15.48 -6.05 -5.59
N LEU A 15 14.69 -5.94 -4.54
CA LEU A 15 13.72 -6.95 -4.10
C LEU A 15 12.28 -6.63 -4.55
N LEU A 16 12.11 -5.53 -5.31
CA LEU A 16 10.80 -5.04 -5.73
C LEU A 16 10.60 -5.27 -7.24
N PRO A 17 9.35 -5.44 -7.69
CA PRO A 17 9.05 -5.81 -9.08
C PRO A 17 9.10 -4.60 -10.05
N ILE A 18 9.98 -3.64 -9.82
CA ILE A 18 10.20 -2.47 -10.67
C ILE A 18 11.58 -2.61 -11.31
N GLN A 19 11.65 -2.57 -12.62
CA GLN A 19 12.89 -2.77 -13.37
C GLN A 19 13.70 -1.48 -13.49
N ASN A 20 13.02 -0.34 -13.67
CA ASN A 20 13.69 0.94 -13.88
C ASN A 20 13.32 1.95 -12.78
N LYS A 21 14.34 2.49 -12.10
CA LYS A 21 14.19 3.50 -11.04
C LYS A 21 13.48 4.78 -11.50
N THR A 22 13.51 5.11 -12.79
CA THR A 22 12.81 6.28 -13.33
C THR A 22 11.28 6.17 -13.23
N ASN A 23 10.78 4.95 -13.06
CA ASN A 23 9.36 4.67 -12.89
C ASN A 23 8.88 4.73 -11.43
N ILE A 24 9.81 4.92 -10.49
CA ILE A 24 9.44 5.06 -9.08
C ILE A 24 8.55 6.28 -8.88
N VAL A 25 7.39 6.05 -8.26
CA VAL A 25 6.50 7.09 -7.75
C VAL A 25 6.58 7.04 -6.23
N SER A 26 7.34 7.95 -5.64
CA SER A 26 7.57 7.98 -4.19
C SER A 26 6.88 9.18 -3.55
N ILE A 27 6.16 8.92 -2.47
CA ILE A 27 5.65 9.91 -1.52
C ILE A 27 6.38 9.80 -0.17
N ASN A 28 7.58 9.20 -0.17
CA ASN A 28 8.42 8.96 1.00
C ASN A 28 7.77 8.03 2.06
N ALA A 29 7.01 7.03 1.60
CA ALA A 29 6.43 6.02 2.48
C ALA A 29 7.47 4.97 2.91
N GLY A 30 7.19 4.32 4.03
CA GLY A 30 8.04 3.28 4.60
C GLY A 30 9.03 3.80 5.63
N MET A 31 9.92 2.92 6.07
CA MET A 31 10.84 3.12 7.19
C MET A 31 10.16 3.67 8.44
N THR A 32 8.94 3.20 8.66
CA THR A 32 8.11 3.59 9.80
C THR A 32 8.69 3.09 11.12
N PRO A 33 8.40 3.73 12.25
CA PRO A 33 8.97 3.34 13.54
C PRO A 33 8.65 1.90 13.94
N LEU A 34 9.65 1.20 14.44
CA LEU A 34 9.51 -0.05 15.20
C LEU A 34 9.72 0.28 16.68
N VAL A 35 8.63 0.48 17.41
CA VAL A 35 8.63 0.99 18.78
C VAL A 35 8.63 -0.17 19.76
N LYS A 36 9.62 -0.19 20.68
CA LYS A 36 9.61 -1.15 21.79
C LYS A 36 8.52 -0.78 22.81
N ALA A 37 7.65 -1.71 23.11
CA ALA A 37 6.49 -1.51 23.98
C ALA A 37 6.73 -2.10 25.37
N ASP A 38 7.67 -1.53 26.14
CA ASP A 38 8.14 -2.09 27.44
C ASP A 38 7.00 -2.28 28.43
N LYS A 39 6.19 -1.24 28.67
CA LYS A 39 5.08 -1.30 29.64
C LYS A 39 4.01 -2.33 29.27
N LEU A 40 3.69 -2.47 27.99
CA LEU A 40 2.74 -3.46 27.52
C LEU A 40 3.36 -4.86 27.57
N GLY A 41 4.62 -4.97 27.19
CA GLY A 41 5.38 -6.22 27.28
C GLY A 41 5.43 -6.75 28.71
N GLU A 42 5.75 -5.90 29.70
CA GLU A 42 5.74 -6.28 31.11
C GLU A 42 4.37 -6.85 31.56
N LYS A 43 3.28 -6.15 31.22
CA LYS A 43 1.92 -6.62 31.56
C LYS A 43 1.57 -7.97 30.93
N LEU A 44 2.13 -8.28 29.77
CA LEU A 44 1.88 -9.52 29.01
C LEU A 44 2.93 -10.61 29.26
N GLY A 45 3.93 -10.35 30.11
CA GLY A 45 5.04 -11.28 30.34
C GLY A 45 5.99 -11.43 29.14
N LEU A 46 6.01 -10.47 28.23
CA LEU A 46 6.84 -10.46 27.01
C LEU A 46 8.07 -9.56 27.17
N LYS A 47 9.25 -10.11 27.11
CA LYS A 47 10.51 -9.35 27.26
C LYS A 47 10.85 -8.45 26.07
N LYS A 48 10.39 -8.81 24.87
CA LYS A 48 10.71 -8.14 23.61
C LYS A 48 9.43 -7.97 22.77
N LEU A 49 8.59 -7.03 23.16
CA LEU A 49 7.40 -6.66 22.39
C LEU A 49 7.69 -5.38 21.62
N TYR A 50 7.43 -5.40 20.33
CA TYR A 50 7.57 -4.26 19.41
C TYR A 50 6.27 -3.98 18.68
N ILE A 51 6.05 -2.72 18.35
CA ILE A 51 4.92 -2.25 17.54
C ILE A 51 5.48 -1.58 16.29
N LYS A 52 5.21 -2.15 15.12
CA LYS A 52 5.48 -1.51 13.83
C LYS A 52 4.34 -0.55 13.51
N ASN A 53 4.64 0.75 13.55
CA ASN A 53 3.62 1.80 13.43
C ASN A 53 3.52 2.35 12.01
N ASP A 54 2.67 1.77 11.19
CA ASP A 54 2.40 2.24 9.82
C ASP A 54 1.37 3.38 9.73
N SER A 55 0.80 3.84 10.85
CA SER A 55 -0.10 4.99 10.85
C SER A 55 0.62 6.31 10.57
N VAL A 56 1.94 6.33 10.60
CA VAL A 56 2.76 7.51 10.28
C VAL A 56 3.19 7.59 8.81
N ASN A 57 2.77 6.65 7.97
CA ASN A 57 2.93 6.78 6.53
C ASN A 57 2.19 8.02 6.00
N PRO A 58 2.56 8.58 4.84
CA PRO A 58 2.01 9.83 4.31
C PRO A 58 0.48 9.90 4.20
N THR A 59 -0.19 8.77 3.92
CA THR A 59 -1.67 8.70 3.95
C THR A 59 -2.22 7.99 5.19
N PHE A 60 -1.42 7.98 6.27
CA PHE A 60 -1.76 7.45 7.59
C PHE A 60 -2.10 5.95 7.61
N SER A 61 -1.57 5.18 6.69
CA SER A 61 -1.84 3.73 6.66
C SER A 61 -0.76 2.90 5.99
N PHE A 62 -0.79 1.59 6.27
CA PHE A 62 -0.03 0.58 5.55
C PHE A 62 -0.23 0.62 4.03
N LYS A 63 -1.37 1.15 3.55
CA LYS A 63 -1.74 1.12 2.12
C LYS A 63 -0.80 1.91 1.21
N ASP A 64 0.00 2.80 1.74
CA ASP A 64 1.04 3.50 0.97
C ASP A 64 2.07 2.55 0.37
N ARG A 65 2.39 1.44 1.05
CA ARG A 65 3.36 0.46 0.57
C ARG A 65 2.89 -0.26 -0.68
N PRO A 66 1.75 -0.97 -0.65
CA PRO A 66 1.26 -1.67 -1.83
C PRO A 66 0.80 -0.73 -2.95
N ALA A 67 0.19 0.41 -2.63
CA ALA A 67 -0.26 1.37 -3.65
C ALA A 67 0.92 1.96 -4.42
N GLY A 68 2.01 2.34 -3.74
CA GLY A 68 3.18 2.91 -4.39
C GLY A 68 3.84 1.96 -5.38
N ILE A 69 3.96 0.67 -5.06
CA ILE A 69 4.49 -0.33 -5.98
C ILE A 69 3.55 -0.52 -7.18
N ALA A 70 2.24 -0.63 -6.95
CA ALA A 70 1.27 -0.81 -8.04
C ALA A 70 1.23 0.39 -8.99
N VAL A 71 1.25 1.62 -8.45
CA VAL A 71 1.25 2.85 -9.28
C VAL A 71 2.58 3.00 -10.03
N SER A 72 3.72 2.72 -9.39
CA SER A 72 5.02 2.73 -10.07
C SER A 72 5.07 1.71 -11.21
N LYS A 73 4.48 0.53 -11.01
CA LYS A 73 4.40 -0.49 -12.05
C LYS A 73 3.43 -0.10 -13.17
N ALA A 74 2.34 0.58 -12.85
CA ALA A 74 1.43 1.15 -13.86
C ALA A 74 2.18 2.16 -14.76
N LYS A 75 3.05 2.98 -14.17
CA LYS A 75 3.95 3.87 -14.91
C LYS A 75 4.89 3.11 -15.83
N GLU A 76 5.52 2.06 -15.32
CA GLU A 76 6.45 1.22 -16.10
C GLU A 76 5.77 0.53 -17.27
N PHE A 77 4.50 0.16 -17.12
CA PHE A 77 3.68 -0.38 -18.21
C PHE A 77 3.12 0.66 -19.18
N GLY A 78 3.35 1.96 -18.92
CA GLY A 78 2.82 3.02 -19.77
C GLY A 78 1.31 3.16 -19.71
N LEU A 79 0.67 2.75 -18.61
CA LEU A 79 -0.77 2.87 -18.45
C LEU A 79 -1.17 4.35 -18.36
N SER A 80 -2.35 4.67 -18.89
CA SER A 80 -2.82 6.07 -19.00
C SER A 80 -3.43 6.63 -17.72
N ALA A 81 -3.88 5.76 -16.82
CA ALA A 81 -4.53 6.10 -15.56
C ALA A 81 -4.40 4.97 -14.55
N VAL A 82 -4.68 5.28 -13.29
CA VAL A 82 -4.79 4.30 -12.23
C VAL A 82 -6.10 4.44 -11.48
N GLY A 83 -6.48 3.43 -10.72
CA GLY A 83 -7.68 3.48 -9.89
C GLY A 83 -7.72 2.34 -8.88
N CYS A 84 -8.79 2.32 -8.10
CA CYS A 84 -9.08 1.23 -7.18
C CYS A 84 -10.58 1.14 -6.92
N ALA A 85 -11.04 -0.04 -6.56
CA ALA A 85 -12.34 -0.23 -5.94
C ALA A 85 -12.15 -0.26 -4.42
N SER A 86 -12.41 0.85 -3.75
CA SER A 86 -12.20 0.98 -2.30
C SER A 86 -12.86 2.21 -1.72
N THR A 87 -13.30 2.09 -0.48
CA THR A 87 -13.97 3.17 0.29
C THR A 87 -13.10 3.75 1.41
N GLY A 88 -11.82 3.40 1.50
CA GLY A 88 -10.98 3.78 2.65
C GLY A 88 -9.52 3.98 2.29
N ASN A 89 -8.63 3.54 3.17
CA ASN A 89 -7.19 3.79 3.10
C ASN A 89 -6.55 3.46 1.74
N LEU A 90 -7.06 2.46 1.00
CA LEU A 90 -6.53 2.15 -0.32
C LEU A 90 -6.86 3.26 -1.32
N ALA A 91 -8.05 3.84 -1.26
CA ALA A 91 -8.42 4.95 -2.13
C ALA A 91 -7.51 6.15 -1.89
N SER A 92 -7.29 6.51 -0.63
CA SER A 92 -6.39 7.61 -0.24
C SER A 92 -4.96 7.39 -0.71
N ALA A 93 -4.41 6.20 -0.46
CA ALA A 93 -3.05 5.85 -0.87
C ALA A 93 -2.89 5.83 -2.40
N THR A 94 -3.85 5.25 -3.12
CA THR A 94 -3.82 5.22 -4.59
C THR A 94 -3.88 6.63 -5.16
N ALA A 95 -4.78 7.48 -4.65
CA ALA A 95 -4.93 8.87 -5.09
C ALA A 95 -3.66 9.71 -4.83
N ALA A 96 -3.05 9.57 -3.66
CA ALA A 96 -1.82 10.28 -3.31
C ALA A 96 -0.65 9.89 -4.25
N HIS A 97 -0.46 8.61 -4.48
CA HIS A 97 0.58 8.15 -5.41
C HIS A 97 0.26 8.53 -6.86
N ALA A 98 -1.01 8.47 -7.27
CA ALA A 98 -1.43 8.91 -8.60
C ALA A 98 -1.13 10.40 -8.83
N ALA A 99 -1.50 11.25 -7.87
CA ALA A 99 -1.20 12.69 -7.91
C ALA A 99 0.31 12.95 -8.04
N LYS A 100 1.13 12.26 -7.24
CA LYS A 100 2.59 12.33 -7.31
C LYS A 100 3.15 11.87 -8.65
N GLY A 101 2.55 10.83 -9.25
CA GLY A 101 2.96 10.26 -10.53
C GLY A 101 2.42 11.00 -11.75
N GLY A 102 1.53 11.98 -11.58
CA GLY A 102 0.88 12.71 -12.67
C GLY A 102 -0.22 11.90 -13.38
N PHE A 103 -0.81 10.90 -12.70
CA PHE A 103 -1.87 10.06 -13.26
C PHE A 103 -3.27 10.58 -12.93
N PRO A 104 -4.22 10.54 -13.87
CA PRO A 104 -5.63 10.49 -13.52
C PRO A 104 -5.91 9.30 -12.59
N CYS A 105 -6.69 9.54 -11.53
CA CYS A 105 -7.05 8.51 -10.57
C CYS A 105 -8.56 8.36 -10.46
N TYR A 106 -9.04 7.11 -10.52
CA TYR A 106 -10.45 6.76 -10.42
C TYR A 106 -10.71 5.88 -9.20
N VAL A 107 -11.63 6.32 -8.34
CA VAL A 107 -12.06 5.56 -7.16
C VAL A 107 -13.48 5.08 -7.37
N PHE A 108 -13.68 3.76 -7.40
CA PHE A 108 -14.97 3.12 -7.58
C PHE A 108 -15.50 2.69 -6.21
N ALA A 109 -16.71 3.10 -5.86
CA ALA A 109 -17.37 2.66 -4.64
C ALA A 109 -18.90 2.81 -4.74
N PRO A 110 -19.68 2.15 -3.85
CA PRO A 110 -21.11 2.34 -3.77
C PRO A 110 -21.51 3.81 -3.62
N SER A 111 -22.63 4.18 -4.24
CA SER A 111 -23.12 5.57 -4.25
C SER A 111 -23.55 6.09 -2.88
N ASP A 112 -23.92 5.20 -1.96
CA ASP A 112 -24.38 5.50 -0.61
C ASP A 112 -23.24 5.67 0.42
N ILE A 113 -21.98 5.69 -0.05
CA ILE A 113 -20.84 5.84 0.85
C ILE A 113 -20.84 7.20 1.58
N GLU A 114 -20.44 7.17 2.84
CA GLU A 114 -20.20 8.40 3.62
C GLU A 114 -19.10 9.27 2.98
N HIS A 115 -19.38 10.52 2.72
CA HIS A 115 -18.44 11.48 2.10
C HIS A 115 -17.10 11.57 2.86
N ALA A 116 -17.10 11.44 4.17
CA ALA A 116 -15.89 11.47 4.99
C ALA A 116 -14.89 10.37 4.60
N LYS A 117 -15.37 9.21 4.16
CA LYS A 117 -14.51 8.07 3.77
C LYS A 117 -13.75 8.28 2.47
N ILE A 118 -14.23 9.17 1.59
CA ILE A 118 -13.59 9.48 0.30
C ILE A 118 -12.93 10.85 0.28
N ALA A 119 -13.16 11.68 1.30
CA ALA A 119 -12.69 13.07 1.34
C ALA A 119 -11.16 13.18 1.09
N GLN A 120 -10.37 12.33 1.72
CA GLN A 120 -8.92 12.35 1.53
C GLN A 120 -8.52 11.99 0.09
N ALA A 121 -9.16 11.00 -0.54
CA ALA A 121 -8.88 10.64 -1.93
C ALA A 121 -9.27 11.78 -2.89
N LEU A 122 -10.40 12.44 -2.65
CA LEU A 122 -10.84 13.61 -3.42
C LEU A 122 -9.86 14.79 -3.27
N ALA A 123 -9.35 15.02 -2.07
CA ALA A 123 -8.35 16.08 -1.82
C ALA A 123 -7.04 15.87 -2.64
N TYR A 124 -6.68 14.62 -2.97
CA TYR A 124 -5.58 14.31 -3.89
C TYR A 124 -5.98 14.38 -5.38
N GLY A 125 -7.20 14.84 -5.70
CA GLY A 125 -7.65 15.03 -7.08
C GLY A 125 -8.18 13.76 -7.76
N SER A 126 -8.51 12.71 -7.03
CA SER A 126 -9.17 11.54 -7.64
C SER A 126 -10.58 11.86 -8.10
N LYS A 127 -11.03 11.14 -9.13
CA LYS A 127 -12.42 11.17 -9.61
C LYS A 127 -13.17 10.00 -8.97
N PHE A 128 -14.24 10.32 -8.26
CA PHE A 128 -15.11 9.34 -7.65
C PHE A 128 -16.13 8.84 -8.67
N ILE A 129 -16.22 7.54 -8.82
CA ILE A 129 -17.20 6.84 -9.65
C ILE A 129 -18.20 6.17 -8.71
N ALA A 130 -19.33 6.82 -8.52
CA ALA A 130 -20.43 6.28 -7.73
C ALA A 130 -21.10 5.13 -8.48
N VAL A 131 -21.15 3.96 -7.88
CA VAL A 131 -21.78 2.77 -8.41
C VAL A 131 -23.10 2.54 -7.68
N ASP A 132 -24.18 2.50 -8.42
CA ASP A 132 -25.48 2.12 -7.86
C ASP A 132 -25.51 0.59 -7.68
N GLY A 133 -25.16 0.14 -6.49
CA GLY A 133 -24.98 -1.28 -6.18
C GLY A 133 -24.07 -1.52 -4.97
N THR A 134 -23.64 -2.76 -4.83
CA THR A 134 -22.79 -3.22 -3.74
C THR A 134 -21.31 -2.93 -3.98
N TYR A 135 -20.47 -3.20 -2.97
CA TYR A 135 -19.02 -3.18 -3.13
C TYR A 135 -18.53 -4.18 -4.20
N ASP A 136 -19.19 -5.33 -4.34
CA ASP A 136 -18.84 -6.32 -5.35
C ASP A 136 -19.18 -5.83 -6.77
N ASP A 137 -20.27 -5.07 -6.92
CA ASP A 137 -20.60 -4.40 -8.18
C ASP A 137 -19.55 -3.35 -8.55
N ALA A 138 -19.11 -2.55 -7.57
CA ALA A 138 -18.03 -1.58 -7.78
C ALA A 138 -16.72 -2.27 -8.20
N ASN A 139 -16.36 -3.41 -7.60
CA ASN A 139 -15.20 -4.20 -8.00
C ASN A 139 -15.35 -4.75 -9.42
N ARG A 140 -16.50 -5.30 -9.76
CA ARG A 140 -16.80 -5.84 -11.10
C ARG A 140 -16.70 -4.77 -12.18
N ILE A 141 -17.30 -3.60 -11.95
CA ILE A 141 -17.24 -2.47 -12.88
C ILE A 141 -15.81 -1.95 -13.02
N ALA A 142 -15.09 -1.80 -11.92
CA ALA A 142 -13.69 -1.39 -11.95
C ALA A 142 -12.82 -2.37 -12.76
N ALA A 143 -13.03 -3.68 -12.62
CA ALA A 143 -12.34 -4.70 -13.41
C ALA A 143 -12.62 -4.53 -14.92
N GLN A 144 -13.88 -4.44 -15.31
CA GLN A 144 -14.29 -4.29 -16.72
C GLN A 144 -13.72 -3.01 -17.36
N ILE A 145 -13.73 -1.90 -16.62
CA ILE A 145 -13.16 -0.63 -17.07
C ILE A 145 -11.65 -0.72 -17.16
N GLY A 146 -10.99 -1.33 -16.14
CA GLY A 146 -9.56 -1.55 -16.12
C GLY A 146 -9.07 -2.28 -17.39
N ASP A 147 -9.71 -3.38 -17.72
CA ASP A 147 -9.34 -4.21 -18.87
C ASP A 147 -9.66 -3.51 -20.21
N SER A 148 -10.85 -2.89 -20.33
CA SER A 148 -11.29 -2.28 -21.59
C SER A 148 -10.60 -0.96 -21.92
N LYS A 149 -10.12 -0.21 -20.92
CA LYS A 149 -9.52 1.12 -21.07
C LYS A 149 -8.02 1.17 -20.77
N GLY A 150 -7.40 0.06 -20.45
CA GLY A 150 -5.98 0.03 -20.07
C GLY A 150 -5.67 0.83 -18.81
N ILE A 151 -6.56 0.79 -17.81
CA ILE A 151 -6.39 1.47 -16.52
C ILE A 151 -5.85 0.49 -15.48
N GLY A 152 -4.84 0.90 -14.75
CA GLY A 152 -4.26 0.10 -13.67
C GLY A 152 -5.14 0.13 -12.41
N ILE A 153 -6.01 -0.85 -12.21
CA ILE A 153 -6.81 -0.98 -10.99
C ILE A 153 -5.98 -1.73 -9.95
N VAL A 154 -5.46 -0.98 -8.95
CA VAL A 154 -4.39 -1.46 -8.05
C VAL A 154 -4.75 -2.72 -7.28
N ASN A 155 -5.99 -2.91 -6.88
CA ASN A 155 -6.45 -4.08 -6.13
C ASN A 155 -7.08 -5.18 -7.00
N ILE A 156 -7.06 -5.03 -8.33
CA ILE A 156 -7.66 -5.97 -9.30
C ILE A 156 -6.59 -6.42 -10.30
N ASN A 157 -6.47 -5.78 -11.47
CA ASN A 157 -5.52 -6.20 -12.50
C ASN A 157 -4.05 -5.91 -12.16
N MET A 158 -3.78 -4.99 -11.22
CA MET A 158 -2.45 -4.72 -10.67
C MET A 158 -2.18 -5.46 -9.34
N ARG A 159 -3.06 -6.37 -8.93
CA ARG A 159 -3.04 -7.01 -7.60
C ARG A 159 -1.73 -7.71 -7.27
N SER A 160 -1.09 -8.36 -8.23
CA SER A 160 0.21 -9.04 -8.01
C SER A 160 1.27 -8.05 -7.54
N TYR A 161 1.39 -6.90 -8.18
CA TYR A 161 2.34 -5.84 -7.82
C TYR A 161 1.96 -5.15 -6.51
N TYR A 162 0.68 -4.91 -6.29
CA TYR A 162 0.13 -4.42 -5.03
C TYR A 162 0.57 -5.32 -3.85
N VAL A 163 0.45 -6.63 -4.00
CA VAL A 163 0.83 -7.56 -2.95
C VAL A 163 2.34 -7.59 -2.72
N GLU A 164 3.16 -7.43 -3.75
CA GLU A 164 4.62 -7.33 -3.62
C GLU A 164 5.03 -6.13 -2.75
N GLY A 165 4.33 -4.99 -2.85
CA GLY A 165 4.58 -3.83 -1.99
C GLY A 165 4.38 -4.11 -0.49
N SER A 166 3.52 -5.06 -0.15
CA SER A 166 3.28 -5.46 1.24
C SER A 166 4.51 -6.10 1.91
N LYS A 167 5.39 -6.75 1.14
CA LYS A 167 6.62 -7.38 1.65
C LYS A 167 7.60 -6.39 2.26
N THR A 168 7.54 -5.11 1.83
CA THR A 168 8.43 -4.06 2.34
C THR A 168 8.35 -3.89 3.85
N LEU A 169 7.19 -4.19 4.45
CA LEU A 169 7.04 -4.16 5.90
C LEU A 169 7.93 -5.19 6.59
N ALA A 170 8.04 -6.40 6.03
CA ALA A 170 8.91 -7.45 6.55
C ALA A 170 10.39 -7.09 6.42
N TYR A 171 10.79 -6.51 5.28
CA TYR A 171 12.17 -6.09 5.07
C TYR A 171 12.58 -5.03 6.10
N GLU A 172 11.71 -4.07 6.38
CA GLU A 172 11.96 -3.06 7.40
C GLU A 172 12.04 -3.63 8.81
N VAL A 173 11.12 -4.53 9.16
CA VAL A 173 11.16 -5.21 10.48
C VAL A 173 12.47 -5.96 10.66
N ALA A 174 12.89 -6.73 9.64
CA ALA A 174 14.15 -7.46 9.67
C ALA A 174 15.36 -6.50 9.82
N GLU A 175 15.42 -5.44 9.01
CA GLU A 175 16.51 -4.45 9.09
C GLU A 175 16.54 -3.74 10.45
N GLN A 176 15.39 -3.33 10.98
CA GLN A 176 15.28 -2.64 12.26
C GLN A 176 15.54 -3.55 13.48
N LEU A 177 15.54 -4.85 13.30
CA LEU A 177 15.93 -5.87 14.28
C LEU A 177 17.33 -6.45 14.00
N ASP A 178 18.21 -5.70 13.32
CA ASP A 178 19.56 -6.14 12.96
C ASP A 178 19.58 -7.48 12.20
N TRP A 179 18.65 -7.63 11.26
CA TRP A 179 18.45 -8.83 10.42
C TRP A 179 18.10 -10.10 11.22
N LYS A 180 17.51 -9.91 12.38
CA LYS A 180 16.93 -10.99 13.17
C LYS A 180 15.43 -11.07 12.92
N VAL A 181 14.94 -12.26 12.67
CA VAL A 181 13.51 -12.53 12.49
C VAL A 181 12.84 -12.58 13.87
N PRO A 182 11.68 -11.93 14.08
CA PRO A 182 10.93 -12.08 15.31
C PRO A 182 10.37 -13.50 15.45
N ASP A 183 10.29 -14.02 16.68
CA ASP A 183 9.74 -15.36 16.96
C ASP A 183 8.25 -15.44 16.61
N GLN A 184 7.52 -14.33 16.76
CA GLN A 184 6.08 -14.23 16.49
C GLN A 184 5.75 -12.88 15.86
N LEU A 185 4.79 -12.89 14.94
CA LEU A 185 4.27 -11.71 14.28
C LEU A 185 2.74 -11.74 14.29
N ILE A 186 2.13 -10.68 14.83
CA ILE A 186 0.68 -10.49 14.80
C ILE A 186 0.36 -9.40 13.80
N VAL A 187 -0.45 -9.72 12.80
CA VAL A 187 -0.87 -8.78 11.76
C VAL A 187 -2.39 -8.77 11.62
N PRO A 188 -3.01 -7.62 11.37
CA PRO A 188 -4.43 -7.58 11.05
C PRO A 188 -4.69 -8.23 9.68
N VAL A 189 -5.76 -9.01 9.59
CA VAL A 189 -6.14 -9.72 8.37
C VAL A 189 -7.45 -9.13 7.84
N GLY A 190 -7.36 -8.35 6.78
CA GLY A 190 -8.51 -7.94 5.98
C GLY A 190 -8.52 -8.74 4.66
N SER A 191 -8.11 -8.12 3.56
CA SER A 191 -7.98 -8.78 2.24
C SER A 191 -6.83 -9.80 2.13
N GLY A 192 -6.12 -10.09 3.20
CA GLY A 192 -4.98 -11.00 3.23
C GLY A 192 -3.66 -10.43 2.65
N ALA A 193 -3.65 -9.20 2.13
CA ALA A 193 -2.45 -8.62 1.53
C ALA A 193 -1.28 -8.51 2.51
N MET A 194 -1.56 -8.22 3.78
CA MET A 194 -0.53 -8.11 4.81
C MET A 194 0.10 -9.46 5.21
N LEU A 195 -0.59 -10.59 5.01
CA LEU A 195 -0.05 -11.92 5.31
C LEU A 195 1.18 -12.28 4.47
N LYS A 196 1.43 -11.58 3.36
CA LYS A 196 2.66 -11.74 2.56
C LYS A 196 3.93 -11.38 3.32
N ILE A 197 3.83 -10.70 4.45
CA ILE A 197 4.95 -10.44 5.36
C ILE A 197 5.67 -11.75 5.73
N GLY A 198 4.93 -12.82 6.03
CA GLY A 198 5.51 -14.11 6.38
C GLY A 198 6.30 -14.78 5.24
N ARG A 199 6.02 -14.46 3.98
CA ARG A 199 6.75 -15.02 2.82
C ARG A 199 8.00 -14.23 2.44
N ALA A 200 8.23 -13.08 3.03
CA ALA A 200 9.43 -12.29 2.79
C ALA A 200 10.66 -12.78 3.58
N HIS A 201 10.45 -13.76 4.45
CA HIS A 201 11.49 -14.37 5.29
C HIS A 201 11.95 -15.76 4.79
N VAL A 202 11.49 -16.20 3.60
CA VAL A 202 11.86 -17.50 3.01
C VAL A 202 12.74 -17.28 1.78
#